data_e7ff5b36c5cea189ebc59d35ed690fbb
#
_entry.id   e7ff5b36c5cea189ebc59d35ed690fbb
#
_cell.length_a   1.000
_cell.length_b   1.000
_cell.length_c   1.000
_cell.angle_alpha   90.00
_cell.angle_beta   90.00
_cell.angle_gamma   90.00
#
_symmetry.space_group_name_H-M   'P 1'
#
loop_
_entity.id
_entity.type
_entity.pdbx_description
1 polymer ?
#
loop_
_entity_poly.entity_id
_entity_poly.type
_entity_poly.pdbx_seq_one_letter_code
_entity_poly.pdbx_strand_id
1 'polypeptide(L)'
;RDVLGSRGLGDVYKRQDREYLRSCAEEHDLPFIVHETSFDPSTDTRKSPCFLCSWTRRKALFEIAKAHKCNKIALGHHQDDILETLLMNLTHQGAFGTMPPRLRMDKFDMEIIRPMCLVEERELIQVAAWKGYRKQLKNCPYESGSSRSDMKELLRSLEAINPEARYSLWGSMTNIQEDYLPRKIR
;
A
#
# COMPACT_ATOMS: atom_id res chain seq x y z
N ARG A 1 12.11 10.66 -16.50
CA ARG A 1 13.03 9.69 -15.87
C ARG A 1 12.22 8.61 -15.22
N ASP A 2 12.70 7.38 -15.34
CA ASP A 2 11.94 6.15 -15.23
C ASP A 2 11.32 5.94 -13.84
N VAL A 3 10.04 5.59 -13.82
CA VAL A 3 9.29 5.26 -12.62
C VAL A 3 8.94 3.79 -12.68
N LEU A 4 9.30 3.03 -11.65
CA LEU A 4 8.85 1.66 -11.48
C LEU A 4 7.52 1.65 -10.72
N GLY A 5 6.47 1.20 -11.36
CA GLY A 5 5.16 0.96 -10.73
C GLY A 5 5.07 -0.47 -10.19
N SER A 6 4.59 -0.61 -8.96
CA SER A 6 4.30 -1.91 -8.38
C SER A 6 2.83 -1.95 -7.95
N ARG A 7 2.10 -2.95 -8.44
CA ARG A 7 0.78 -3.29 -7.92
C ARG A 7 0.93 -4.37 -6.86
N GLY A 8 0.34 -4.09 -5.74
CA GLY A 8 0.05 -5.06 -4.70
C GLY A 8 1.28 -5.67 -4.05
N LEU A 9 1.21 -5.73 -2.77
CA LEU A 9 2.15 -6.43 -1.95
C LEU A 9 1.71 -7.92 -1.91
N GLY A 10 2.28 -8.82 -2.75
CA GLY A 10 2.37 -10.21 -2.49
C GLY A 10 1.40 -11.18 -3.09
N ASP A 11 0.96 -10.91 -4.20
CA ASP A 11 0.11 -11.89 -4.84
C ASP A 11 0.98 -12.95 -5.51
N VAL A 12 0.87 -14.18 -5.03
CA VAL A 12 1.29 -15.35 -5.79
C VAL A 12 0.28 -15.51 -6.92
N TYR A 13 0.51 -14.82 -8.04
CA TYR A 13 -0.37 -14.91 -9.19
C TYR A 13 -0.28 -16.28 -9.83
N LYS A 14 -1.44 -16.84 -10.20
CA LYS A 14 -1.50 -17.97 -11.11
C LYS A 14 -0.89 -17.58 -12.45
N ARG A 15 -0.37 -18.55 -13.21
CA ARG A 15 0.24 -18.31 -14.53
C ARG A 15 -0.68 -17.51 -15.47
N GLN A 16 -1.98 -17.78 -15.46
CA GLN A 16 -3.00 -17.07 -16.24
C GLN A 16 -3.10 -15.57 -15.88
N ASP A 17 -2.91 -15.22 -14.62
CA ASP A 17 -2.94 -13.82 -14.19
C ASP A 17 -1.69 -13.06 -14.65
N ARG A 18 -0.54 -13.74 -14.75
CA ARG A 18 0.69 -13.14 -15.28
C ARG A 18 0.57 -12.82 -16.77
N GLU A 19 -0.04 -13.70 -17.57
CA GLU A 19 -0.30 -13.47 -18.99
C GLU A 19 -1.26 -12.29 -19.20
N TYR A 20 -2.33 -12.23 -18.42
CA TYR A 20 -3.25 -11.10 -18.43
C TYR A 20 -2.58 -9.78 -18.07
N LEU A 21 -1.77 -9.75 -17.01
CA LEU A 21 -1.05 -8.55 -16.60
C LEU A 21 -0.02 -8.12 -17.65
N ARG A 22 0.61 -9.09 -18.32
CA ARG A 22 1.52 -8.82 -19.43
C ARG A 22 0.78 -8.15 -20.58
N SER A 23 -0.37 -8.71 -21.00
CA SER A 23 -1.16 -8.11 -22.10
C SER A 23 -1.65 -6.70 -21.76
N CYS A 24 -2.04 -6.44 -20.51
CA CYS A 24 -2.38 -5.08 -20.06
C CYS A 24 -1.20 -4.11 -20.13
N ALA A 25 0.00 -4.57 -19.82
CA ALA A 25 1.19 -3.73 -19.91
C ALA A 25 1.57 -3.44 -21.38
N GLU A 26 1.48 -4.45 -22.24
CA GLU A 26 1.74 -4.34 -23.68
C GLU A 26 0.75 -3.38 -24.36
N GLU A 27 -0.52 -3.42 -23.99
CA GLU A 27 -1.56 -2.49 -24.49
C GLU A 27 -1.21 -1.02 -24.22
N HIS A 28 -0.42 -0.76 -23.19
CA HIS A 28 -0.02 0.58 -22.79
C HIS A 28 1.46 0.89 -23.04
N ASP A 29 2.17 0.09 -23.85
CA ASP A 29 3.60 0.22 -24.13
C ASP A 29 4.47 0.28 -22.85
N LEU A 30 4.06 -0.45 -21.81
CA LEU A 30 4.77 -0.48 -20.54
C LEU A 30 5.67 -1.73 -20.43
N PRO A 31 6.92 -1.59 -19.99
CA PRO A 31 7.77 -2.74 -19.71
C PRO A 31 7.19 -3.56 -18.55
N PHE A 32 7.08 -4.87 -18.74
CA PHE A 32 6.57 -5.80 -17.74
C PHE A 32 7.66 -6.74 -17.25
N ILE A 33 8.03 -6.59 -15.97
CA ILE A 33 9.08 -7.39 -15.34
C ILE A 33 8.44 -8.34 -14.34
N VAL A 34 8.69 -9.63 -14.48
CA VAL A 34 8.32 -10.67 -13.52
C VAL A 34 9.56 -11.02 -12.71
N HIS A 35 9.48 -10.82 -11.40
CA HIS A 35 10.52 -11.20 -10.46
C HIS A 35 9.94 -12.14 -9.41
N GLU A 36 10.50 -13.34 -9.32
CA GLU A 36 10.10 -14.33 -8.34
C GLU A 36 10.98 -14.21 -7.09
N THR A 37 10.35 -14.18 -5.94
CA THR A 37 11.05 -14.13 -4.65
C THR A 37 10.36 -15.07 -3.67
N SER A 38 11.14 -15.66 -2.79
CA SER A 38 10.65 -16.50 -1.71
C SER A 38 11.19 -16.01 -0.37
N PHE A 39 10.48 -16.30 0.69
CA PHE A 39 10.95 -16.09 2.06
C PHE A 39 10.69 -17.36 2.88
N ASP A 40 11.55 -17.61 3.83
CA ASP A 40 11.38 -18.70 4.78
C ASP A 40 10.83 -18.15 6.10
N PRO A 41 9.61 -18.51 6.51
CA PRO A 41 9.00 -18.07 7.77
C PRO A 41 9.82 -18.47 9.02
N SER A 42 10.67 -19.48 8.92
CA SER A 42 11.51 -19.95 10.02
C SER A 42 12.74 -19.07 10.29
N THR A 43 13.10 -18.20 9.35
CA THR A 43 14.33 -17.37 9.43
C THR A 43 14.31 -16.38 10.60
N ASP A 44 13.14 -15.86 10.97
CA ASP A 44 12.96 -15.03 12.16
C ASP A 44 11.57 -15.25 12.77
N THR A 45 11.49 -16.17 13.71
CA THR A 45 10.25 -16.53 14.40
C THR A 45 9.66 -15.42 15.28
N ARG A 46 10.40 -14.32 15.51
CA ARG A 46 9.92 -13.13 16.22
C ARG A 46 9.06 -12.22 15.33
N LYS A 47 9.07 -12.46 14.03
CA LYS A 47 8.32 -11.68 13.04
C LYS A 47 7.21 -12.51 12.42
N SER A 48 6.08 -11.88 12.14
CA SER A 48 5.00 -12.56 11.44
C SER A 48 5.39 -12.90 9.99
N PRO A 49 4.86 -14.00 9.42
CA PRO A 49 5.09 -14.33 8.01
C PRO A 49 4.73 -13.18 7.05
N CYS A 50 3.67 -12.44 7.34
CA CYS A 50 3.27 -11.26 6.57
C CYS A 50 4.34 -10.16 6.60
N PHE A 51 4.99 -9.96 7.73
CA PHE A 51 6.09 -8.98 7.85
C PHE A 51 7.28 -9.40 6.98
N LEU A 52 7.71 -10.66 7.08
CA LEU A 52 8.84 -11.20 6.31
C LEU A 52 8.55 -11.15 4.79
N CYS A 53 7.37 -11.57 4.38
CA CYS A 53 6.90 -11.48 3.01
C CYS A 53 6.95 -10.03 2.50
N SER A 54 6.37 -9.11 3.23
CA SER A 54 6.33 -7.68 2.89
C SER A 54 7.74 -7.07 2.80
N TRP A 55 8.62 -7.46 3.71
CA TRP A 55 10.01 -6.98 3.73
C TRP A 55 10.80 -7.48 2.52
N THR A 56 10.73 -8.81 2.23
CA THR A 56 11.43 -9.44 1.10
C THR A 56 11.00 -8.83 -0.23
N ARG A 57 9.71 -8.60 -0.41
CA ARG A 57 9.16 -8.00 -1.64
C ARG A 57 9.58 -6.54 -1.80
N ARG A 58 9.56 -5.79 -0.72
CA ARG A 58 10.01 -4.40 -0.72
C ARG A 58 11.48 -4.31 -1.11
N LYS A 59 12.31 -5.20 -0.55
CA LYS A 59 13.72 -5.31 -0.90
C LYS A 59 13.89 -5.58 -2.40
N ALA A 60 13.19 -6.58 -2.95
CA ALA A 60 13.24 -6.91 -4.37
C ALA A 60 12.85 -5.72 -5.27
N LEU A 61 11.80 -4.97 -4.90
CA LEU A 61 11.41 -3.77 -5.64
C LEU A 61 12.51 -2.71 -5.70
N PHE A 62 13.21 -2.47 -4.58
CA PHE A 62 14.33 -1.53 -4.56
C PHE A 62 15.50 -2.00 -5.40
N GLU A 63 15.81 -3.30 -5.37
CA GLU A 63 16.88 -3.90 -6.16
C GLU A 63 16.59 -3.80 -7.67
N ILE A 64 15.34 -4.10 -8.09
CA ILE A 64 14.91 -3.96 -9.47
C ILE A 64 14.94 -2.48 -9.90
N ALA A 65 14.41 -1.58 -9.12
CA ALA A 65 14.43 -0.15 -9.42
C ALA A 65 15.86 0.37 -9.60
N LYS A 66 16.78 -0.06 -8.73
CA LYS A 66 18.21 0.28 -8.83
C LYS A 66 18.83 -0.28 -10.11
N ALA A 67 18.58 -1.55 -10.44
CA ALA A 67 19.09 -2.19 -11.64
C ALA A 67 18.63 -1.48 -12.93
N HIS A 68 17.39 -0.97 -12.93
CA HIS A 68 16.82 -0.19 -14.02
C HIS A 68 17.08 1.33 -13.92
N LYS A 69 17.96 1.76 -13.02
CA LYS A 69 18.31 3.19 -12.81
C LYS A 69 17.11 4.09 -12.54
N CYS A 70 16.03 3.55 -11.99
CA CYS A 70 14.87 4.32 -11.54
C CYS A 70 15.22 5.10 -10.27
N ASN A 71 14.75 6.32 -10.17
CA ASN A 71 14.89 7.14 -8.96
C ASN A 71 13.59 7.23 -8.14
N LYS A 72 12.52 6.60 -8.63
CA LYS A 72 11.21 6.55 -7.95
C LYS A 72 10.58 5.17 -8.07
N ILE A 73 9.86 4.80 -7.00
CA ILE A 73 8.97 3.64 -6.98
C ILE A 73 7.55 4.16 -6.76
N ALA A 74 6.67 3.97 -7.74
CA ALA A 74 5.27 4.29 -7.63
C ALA A 74 4.50 3.10 -7.05
N LEU A 75 3.80 3.30 -5.94
CA LEU A 75 2.95 2.30 -5.31
C LEU A 75 1.48 2.64 -5.52
N GLY A 76 0.68 1.63 -5.81
CA GLY A 76 -0.76 1.75 -6.08
C GLY A 76 -1.63 1.94 -4.83
N HIS A 77 -1.10 2.51 -3.74
CA HIS A 77 -1.89 2.81 -2.57
C HIS A 77 -2.85 3.97 -2.85
N HIS A 78 -4.10 3.80 -2.46
CA HIS A 78 -5.16 4.78 -2.59
C HIS A 78 -5.52 5.41 -1.22
N GLN A 79 -6.48 6.33 -1.20
CA GLN A 79 -6.83 7.07 0.01
C GLN A 79 -7.25 6.15 1.17
N ASP A 80 -8.07 5.13 0.89
CA ASP A 80 -8.51 4.18 1.92
C ASP A 80 -7.34 3.43 2.56
N ASP A 81 -6.34 2.98 1.79
CA ASP A 81 -5.12 2.35 2.33
C ASP A 81 -4.40 3.26 3.34
N ILE A 82 -4.36 4.57 3.06
CA ILE A 82 -3.69 5.56 3.88
C ILE A 82 -4.46 5.79 5.17
N LEU A 83 -5.79 5.96 5.10
CA LEU A 83 -6.64 6.15 6.26
C LEU A 83 -6.75 4.90 7.13
N GLU A 84 -6.90 3.72 6.52
CA GLU A 84 -6.86 2.44 7.25
C GLU A 84 -5.53 2.26 7.98
N THR A 85 -4.40 2.64 7.35
CA THR A 85 -3.09 2.58 8.00
C THR A 85 -2.96 3.59 9.14
N LEU A 86 -3.53 4.79 8.99
CA LEU A 86 -3.59 5.77 10.08
C LEU A 86 -4.35 5.21 11.29
N LEU A 87 -5.55 4.68 11.06
CA LEU A 87 -6.38 4.08 12.12
C LEU A 87 -5.67 2.90 12.78
N MET A 88 -5.03 2.04 11.99
CA MET A 88 -4.26 0.91 12.50
C MET A 88 -3.08 1.35 13.39
N ASN A 89 -2.34 2.37 12.96
CA ASN A 89 -1.21 2.89 13.74
C ASN A 89 -1.70 3.54 15.04
N LEU A 90 -2.80 4.28 15.01
CA LEU A 90 -3.40 4.88 16.20
C LEU A 90 -3.85 3.81 17.21
N THR A 91 -4.55 2.78 16.73
CA THR A 91 -5.19 1.78 17.62
C THR A 91 -4.24 0.70 18.10
N HIS A 92 -3.24 0.30 17.31
CA HIS A 92 -2.35 -0.81 17.64
C HIS A 92 -0.96 -0.37 18.09
N GLN A 93 -0.51 0.81 17.66
CA GLN A 93 0.86 1.27 17.93
C GLN A 93 0.91 2.54 18.79
N GLY A 94 -0.25 3.19 19.02
CA GLY A 94 -0.28 4.50 19.68
C GLY A 94 0.52 5.57 18.93
N ALA A 95 0.63 5.44 17.61
CA ALA A 95 1.42 6.32 16.76
C ALA A 95 0.53 7.08 15.77
N PHE A 96 0.64 8.40 15.75
CA PHE A 96 -0.02 9.23 14.76
C PHE A 96 0.85 9.33 13.51
N GLY A 97 0.51 8.57 12.50
CA GLY A 97 1.25 8.55 11.24
C GLY A 97 0.72 7.48 10.29
N THR A 98 1.01 7.65 9.01
CA THR A 98 0.57 6.76 7.94
C THR A 98 1.59 6.71 6.82
N MET A 99 1.17 6.27 5.63
CA MET A 99 1.97 6.25 4.41
C MET A 99 1.88 7.61 3.70
N PRO A 100 2.93 8.46 3.73
CA PRO A 100 2.87 9.76 3.07
C PRO A 100 2.79 9.61 1.55
N PRO A 101 2.21 10.59 0.82
CA PRO A 101 2.16 10.60 -0.65
C PRO A 101 3.53 10.48 -1.30
N ARG A 102 4.54 11.06 -0.65
CA ARG A 102 5.95 11.03 -1.07
C ARG A 102 6.84 10.75 0.13
N LEU A 103 7.73 9.77 -0.02
CA LEU A 103 8.69 9.39 1.02
C LEU A 103 10.08 9.22 0.41
N ARG A 104 11.02 10.06 0.82
CA ARG A 104 12.43 9.88 0.46
C ARG A 104 13.04 8.76 1.29
N MET A 105 13.81 7.91 0.62
CA MET A 105 14.50 6.78 1.21
C MET A 105 16.01 7.03 1.16
N ASP A 106 16.57 7.60 2.20
CA ASP A 106 17.98 8.02 2.23
C ASP A 106 18.96 6.88 1.96
N LYS A 107 18.64 5.67 2.45
CA LYS A 107 19.49 4.48 2.25
C LYS A 107 19.60 3.99 0.80
N PHE A 108 18.64 4.35 -0.05
CA PHE A 108 18.54 3.84 -1.43
C PHE A 108 18.64 4.93 -2.48
N ASP A 109 18.77 6.19 -2.08
CA ASP A 109 18.70 7.38 -2.96
C ASP A 109 17.49 7.32 -3.92
N MET A 110 16.36 6.92 -3.38
CA MET A 110 15.10 6.74 -4.11
C MET A 110 13.94 7.38 -3.38
N GLU A 111 12.88 7.64 -4.11
CA GLU A 111 11.62 8.10 -3.55
C GLU A 111 10.51 7.07 -3.77
N ILE A 112 9.72 6.84 -2.75
CA ILE A 112 8.42 6.17 -2.90
C ILE A 112 7.38 7.25 -3.13
N ILE A 113 6.58 7.07 -4.18
CA ILE A 113 5.44 7.95 -4.49
C ILE A 113 4.14 7.16 -4.52
N ARG A 114 3.03 7.81 -4.19
CA ARG A 114 1.67 7.22 -4.20
C ARG A 114 0.74 8.10 -5.01
N PRO A 115 0.75 7.97 -6.35
CA PRO A 115 -0.01 8.85 -7.25
C PRO A 115 -1.52 8.84 -7.00
N MET A 116 -2.07 7.74 -6.46
CA MET A 116 -3.49 7.58 -6.19
C MET A 116 -3.90 7.90 -4.74
N CYS A 117 -3.05 8.57 -3.97
CA CYS A 117 -3.28 8.81 -2.54
C CYS A 117 -4.55 9.62 -2.21
N LEU A 118 -5.10 10.36 -3.17
CA LEU A 118 -6.34 11.11 -3.03
C LEU A 118 -7.55 10.45 -3.70
N VAL A 119 -7.36 9.32 -4.36
CA VAL A 119 -8.42 8.58 -5.04
C VAL A 119 -9.01 7.56 -4.07
N GLU A 120 -10.33 7.50 -3.96
CA GLU A 120 -11.02 6.54 -3.12
C GLU A 120 -11.10 5.14 -3.78
N GLU A 121 -11.13 4.09 -2.96
CA GLU A 121 -11.27 2.71 -3.47
C GLU A 121 -12.50 2.54 -4.35
N ARG A 122 -13.63 3.17 -3.98
CA ARG A 122 -14.89 3.10 -4.76
C ARG A 122 -14.74 3.66 -6.18
N GLU A 123 -13.96 4.72 -6.36
CA GLU A 123 -13.70 5.32 -7.67
C GLU A 123 -12.82 4.39 -8.51
N LEU A 124 -11.81 3.76 -7.90
CA LEU A 124 -10.97 2.77 -8.58
C LEU A 124 -11.76 1.54 -9.01
N ILE A 125 -12.73 1.09 -8.21
CA ILE A 125 -13.64 0.00 -8.57
C ILE A 125 -14.48 0.38 -9.81
N GLN A 126 -14.99 1.61 -9.87
CA GLN A 126 -15.75 2.10 -11.03
C GLN A 126 -14.88 2.15 -12.29
N VAL A 127 -13.67 2.71 -12.19
CA VAL A 127 -12.72 2.75 -13.32
C VAL A 127 -12.34 1.34 -13.77
N ALA A 128 -12.11 0.42 -12.84
CA ALA A 128 -11.82 -0.97 -13.17
C ALA A 128 -12.97 -1.65 -13.92
N ALA A 129 -14.21 -1.36 -13.52
CA ALA A 129 -15.41 -1.86 -14.21
C ALA A 129 -15.54 -1.28 -15.63
N TRP A 130 -15.36 0.04 -15.81
CA TRP A 130 -15.40 0.68 -17.14
C TRP A 130 -14.33 0.18 -18.10
N LYS A 131 -13.14 -0.10 -17.57
CA LYS A 131 -12.01 -0.64 -18.35
C LYS A 131 -12.08 -2.15 -18.54
N GLY A 132 -13.06 -2.83 -17.96
CA GLY A 132 -13.16 -4.29 -18.03
C GLY A 132 -12.00 -5.04 -17.38
N TYR A 133 -11.31 -4.43 -16.42
CA TYR A 133 -10.21 -5.07 -15.74
C TYR A 133 -10.66 -6.27 -14.92
N ARG A 134 -9.95 -7.38 -15.07
CA ARG A 134 -10.24 -8.61 -14.33
C ARG A 134 -9.79 -8.48 -12.88
N LYS A 135 -10.66 -8.90 -11.96
CA LYS A 135 -10.31 -9.02 -10.55
C LYS A 135 -9.25 -10.12 -10.39
N GLN A 136 -8.12 -9.75 -9.82
CA GLN A 136 -7.05 -10.71 -9.50
C GLN A 136 -7.45 -11.55 -8.29
N LEU A 137 -7.22 -12.87 -8.37
CA LEU A 137 -7.46 -13.79 -7.25
C LEU A 137 -6.21 -13.83 -6.37
N LYS A 138 -6.37 -13.44 -5.13
CA LYS A 138 -5.32 -13.55 -4.13
C LYS A 138 -5.24 -14.98 -3.60
N ASN A 139 -4.04 -15.52 -3.52
CA ASN A 139 -3.76 -16.87 -2.98
C ASN A 139 -2.86 -16.80 -1.74
N CYS A 140 -3.04 -15.79 -0.89
CA CYS A 140 -2.24 -15.66 0.32
C CYS A 140 -2.83 -16.51 1.44
N PRO A 141 -2.11 -17.53 1.97
CA PRO A 141 -2.60 -18.38 3.06
C PRO A 141 -2.75 -17.63 4.39
N TYR A 142 -2.17 -16.43 4.50
CA TYR A 142 -2.16 -15.60 5.71
C TYR A 142 -3.14 -14.41 5.64
N GLU A 143 -4.04 -14.36 4.65
CA GLU A 143 -4.94 -13.22 4.44
C GLU A 143 -6.18 -13.22 5.36
N SER A 144 -6.59 -14.38 5.87
CA SER A 144 -7.75 -14.51 6.75
C SER A 144 -7.47 -13.90 8.14
N GLY A 145 -8.31 -12.94 8.56
CA GLY A 145 -8.22 -12.30 9.89
C GLY A 145 -7.22 -11.14 9.97
N SER A 146 -7.04 -10.39 8.90
CA SER A 146 -6.14 -9.23 8.93
C SER A 146 -6.82 -8.03 9.60
N SER A 147 -6.11 -7.36 10.53
CA SER A 147 -6.54 -6.10 11.17
C SER A 147 -6.93 -5.01 10.16
N ARG A 148 -6.63 -5.20 8.88
CA ARG A 148 -6.97 -4.26 7.81
C ARG A 148 -8.45 -4.29 7.46
N SER A 149 -9.10 -5.48 7.49
CA SER A 149 -10.56 -5.60 7.31
C SER A 149 -11.31 -4.84 8.40
N ASP A 150 -10.80 -4.93 9.64
CA ASP A 150 -11.42 -4.27 10.80
C ASP A 150 -11.30 -2.74 10.68
N MET A 151 -10.15 -2.25 10.19
CA MET A 151 -9.96 -0.81 9.96
C MET A 151 -10.84 -0.28 8.83
N LYS A 152 -11.08 -1.08 7.80
CA LYS A 152 -12.02 -0.73 6.73
C LYS A 152 -13.45 -0.61 7.24
N GLU A 153 -13.87 -1.50 8.11
CA GLU A 153 -15.18 -1.44 8.76
C GLU A 153 -15.29 -0.26 9.72
N LEU A 154 -14.24 0.00 10.49
CA LEU A 154 -14.16 1.17 11.37
C LEU A 154 -14.27 2.48 10.57
N LEU A 155 -13.58 2.60 9.44
CA LEU A 155 -13.67 3.79 8.58
C LEU A 155 -15.12 4.00 8.08
N ARG A 156 -15.78 2.92 7.64
CA ARG A 156 -17.20 2.98 7.24
C ARG A 156 -18.12 3.41 8.39
N SER A 157 -17.86 2.92 9.59
CA SER A 157 -18.63 3.30 10.77
C SER A 157 -18.45 4.78 11.11
N LEU A 158 -17.24 5.31 10.97
CA LEU A 158 -16.98 6.74 11.13
C LEU A 158 -17.70 7.59 10.07
N GLU A 159 -17.71 7.16 8.82
CA GLU A 159 -18.45 7.81 7.74
C GLU A 159 -19.98 7.75 7.95
N ALA A 160 -20.50 6.71 8.58
CA ALA A 160 -21.91 6.62 8.95
C ALA A 160 -22.29 7.61 10.06
N ILE A 161 -21.38 7.91 10.99
CA ILE A 161 -21.57 8.92 12.05
C ILE A 161 -21.43 10.34 11.46
N ASN A 162 -20.41 10.56 10.64
CA ASN A 162 -20.15 11.82 9.98
C ASN A 162 -19.71 11.58 8.52
N PRO A 163 -20.54 11.96 7.52
CA PRO A 163 -20.19 11.78 6.11
C PRO A 163 -18.85 12.42 5.70
N GLU A 164 -18.41 13.45 6.42
CA GLU A 164 -17.14 14.15 6.19
C GLU A 164 -15.96 13.53 6.99
N ALA A 165 -16.15 12.41 7.66
CA ALA A 165 -15.13 11.80 8.52
C ALA A 165 -13.84 11.49 7.75
N ARG A 166 -13.94 11.05 6.50
CA ARG A 166 -12.80 10.77 5.61
C ARG A 166 -11.93 12.01 5.41
N TYR A 167 -12.55 13.14 5.08
CA TYR A 167 -11.85 14.41 4.85
C TYR A 167 -11.28 14.97 6.15
N SER A 168 -12.02 14.83 7.26
CA SER A 168 -11.56 15.23 8.58
C SER A 168 -10.35 14.43 9.03
N LEU A 169 -10.34 13.10 8.85
CA LEU A 169 -9.18 12.25 9.13
C LEU A 169 -7.98 12.62 8.27
N TRP A 170 -8.21 12.85 6.97
CA TRP A 170 -7.14 13.29 6.07
C TRP A 170 -6.56 14.65 6.50
N GLY A 171 -7.41 15.63 6.74
CA GLY A 171 -7.02 16.97 7.17
C GLY A 171 -6.27 16.99 8.51
N SER A 172 -6.64 16.11 9.44
CA SER A 172 -6.01 16.02 10.76
C SER A 172 -4.52 15.70 10.69
N MET A 173 -4.06 15.03 9.63
CA MET A 173 -2.64 14.69 9.46
C MET A 173 -1.73 15.90 9.22
N THR A 174 -2.30 17.01 8.76
CA THR A 174 -1.58 18.28 8.51
C THR A 174 -2.03 19.42 9.41
N ASN A 175 -3.05 19.19 10.25
CA ASN A 175 -3.62 20.19 11.16
C ASN A 175 -3.43 19.75 12.62
N ILE A 176 -2.17 19.66 13.05
CA ILE A 176 -1.81 19.28 14.41
C ILE A 176 -1.96 20.49 15.33
N GLN A 177 -2.82 20.38 16.34
CA GLN A 177 -3.04 21.40 17.36
C GLN A 177 -2.09 21.16 18.54
N GLU A 178 -0.82 21.57 18.39
CA GLU A 178 0.26 21.23 19.34
C GLU A 178 -0.03 21.67 20.78
N ASP A 179 -0.70 22.81 20.97
CA ASP A 179 -1.04 23.35 22.27
C ASP A 179 -2.07 22.50 23.04
N TYR A 180 -2.84 21.68 22.32
CA TYR A 180 -3.86 20.80 22.87
C TYR A 180 -3.40 19.34 23.01
N LEU A 181 -2.17 19.04 22.63
CA LEU A 181 -1.61 17.70 22.82
C LEU A 181 -1.16 17.49 24.27
N PRO A 182 -1.43 16.32 24.88
CA PRO A 182 -0.92 16.01 26.20
C PRO A 182 0.61 16.00 26.19
N ARG A 183 1.23 16.79 27.05
CA ARG A 183 2.68 16.78 27.23
C ARG A 183 3.08 15.47 27.90
N LYS A 184 4.19 14.87 27.45
CA LYS A 184 4.76 13.72 28.18
C LYS A 184 5.08 14.16 29.61
N ILE A 185 4.41 13.57 30.57
CA ILE A 185 4.79 13.69 31.99
C ILE A 185 6.13 12.94 32.12
N ARG A 186 7.18 13.66 32.46
CA ARG A 186 8.50 13.09 32.73
C ARG A 186 8.54 12.40 34.08
#